data_f71ec20d4f6372bc0053b85cf765984f
#
_entry.id   f71ec20d4f6372bc0053b85cf765984f
#
_cell.length_a   1.000
_cell.length_b   1.000
_cell.length_c   1.000
_cell.angle_alpha   90.00
_cell.angle_beta   90.00
_cell.angle_gamma   90.00
#
_symmetry.space_group_name_H-M   'P 1'
#
loop_
_entity.id
_entity.type
_entity.pdbx_description
1 polymer ?
#
loop_
_entity_poly.entity_id
_entity_poly.type
_entity_poly.pdbx_seq_one_letter_code
_entity_poly.pdbx_strand_id
1 'polypeptide(L)' 'MSATVVQRIEWYPGLFTKELAAVYLSMSTREIDLLRNDGTLIPVGSGKRVKFTKEELDRYIAQLPERSAS' A
#
# COMPACT_ATOMS: atom_id res chain seq x y z
N MET A 1 -8.79 15.53 -17.76
CA MET A 1 -8.71 15.00 -17.59
C MET A 1 -8.24 14.38 -16.98
N SER A 2 -8.16 14.26 -16.74
CA SER A 2 -7.81 13.78 -16.35
C SER A 2 -7.30 12.96 -15.91
N ALA A 3 -7.06 12.90 -15.99
CA ALA A 3 -6.39 12.09 -15.88
C ALA A 3 -6.26 11.42 -14.77
N THR A 4 -6.32 11.86 -14.18
CA THR A 4 -6.23 11.34 -13.19
C THR A 4 -6.88 10.21 -12.88
N VAL A 5 -7.68 10.14 -13.31
CA VAL A 5 -8.34 9.13 -13.19
C VAL A 5 -7.71 7.88 -13.24
N VAL A 6 -6.70 7.79 -13.84
CA VAL A 6 -6.02 6.65 -13.86
C VAL A 6 -5.73 6.06 -12.60
N GLN A 7 -5.80 6.80 -11.57
CA GLN A 7 -5.48 6.29 -10.29
C GLN A 7 -6.61 5.55 -9.69
N ARG A 8 -7.80 5.60 -10.27
CA ARG A 8 -8.86 4.96 -9.65
C ARG A 8 -8.83 3.49 -9.93
N ILE A 9 -8.85 2.67 -8.96
CA ILE A 9 -8.89 1.26 -9.10
C ILE A 9 -10.29 0.79 -8.84
N GLU A 10 -10.96 0.32 -9.89
CA GLU A 10 -12.29 -0.11 -9.75
C GLU A 10 -12.35 -1.52 -9.26
N TRP A 11 -11.31 -2.22 -9.35
CA TRP A 11 -11.24 -3.61 -9.01
C TRP A 11 -9.97 -3.83 -8.24
N TYR A 12 -10.04 -4.54 -7.15
CA TYR A 12 -8.88 -4.77 -6.33
C TYR A 12 -8.49 -6.23 -6.39
N PRO A 13 -7.22 -6.54 -6.52
CA PRO A 13 -6.77 -7.92 -6.48
C PRO A 13 -6.89 -8.45 -5.06
N GLY A 14 -6.90 -9.74 -4.91
CA GLY A 14 -6.91 -10.32 -3.59
C GLY A 14 -5.62 -10.03 -2.86
N LEU A 15 -4.52 -9.97 -3.59
CA LEU A 15 -3.24 -9.65 -3.01
C LEU A 15 -2.60 -8.56 -3.85
N PHE A 16 -1.87 -7.68 -3.19
CA PHE A 16 -1.20 -6.58 -3.86
C PHE A 16 0.28 -6.87 -3.92
N THR A 17 0.87 -6.70 -5.08
CA THR A 17 2.33 -6.76 -5.16
C THR A 17 2.89 -5.51 -4.52
N LYS A 18 4.18 -5.46 -4.34
CA LYS A 18 4.81 -4.28 -3.80
C LYS A 18 4.48 -3.05 -4.64
N GLU A 19 4.51 -3.21 -5.96
CA GLU A 19 4.22 -2.10 -6.85
C GLU A 19 2.78 -1.62 -6.72
N LEU A 20 1.85 -2.56 -6.63
CA LEU A 20 0.45 -2.19 -6.48
C LEU A 20 0.20 -1.58 -5.10
N ALA A 21 0.87 -2.09 -4.09
CA ALA A 21 0.73 -1.53 -2.75
C ALA A 21 1.23 -0.08 -2.74
N ALA A 22 2.32 0.17 -3.46
CA ALA A 22 2.86 1.53 -3.53
C ALA A 22 1.86 2.46 -4.20
N VAL A 23 1.20 2.01 -5.25
CA VAL A 23 0.20 2.82 -5.91
C VAL A 23 -0.97 3.06 -4.96
N TYR A 24 -1.42 2.03 -4.28
CA TYR A 24 -2.57 2.13 -3.39
C TYR A 24 -2.30 3.12 -2.25
N LEU A 25 -1.08 3.15 -1.76
CA LEU A 25 -0.71 4.02 -0.66
C LEU A 25 -0.08 5.33 -1.13
N SER A 26 0.05 5.51 -2.42
CA SER A 26 0.65 6.71 -3.01
C SER A 26 2.07 6.94 -2.50
N MET A 27 2.86 5.92 -2.53
CA MET A 27 4.25 6.04 -2.10
C MET A 27 5.13 5.25 -3.04
N SER A 28 6.43 5.33 -2.86
CA SER A 28 7.35 4.63 -3.73
C SER A 28 7.51 3.20 -3.25
N THR A 29 8.02 2.34 -4.11
CA THR A 29 8.28 0.96 -3.71
C THR A 29 9.37 0.91 -2.66
N ARG A 30 10.27 1.89 -2.67
CA ARG A 30 11.30 1.94 -1.65
C ARG A 30 10.67 2.18 -0.28
N GLU A 31 9.67 3.04 -0.23
CA GLU A 31 8.99 3.27 1.04
C GLU A 31 8.26 2.03 1.50
N ILE A 32 7.68 1.25 0.57
CA ILE A 32 7.05 0.00 0.93
C ILE A 32 8.08 -0.95 1.55
N ASP A 33 9.28 -1.00 0.95
CA ASP A 33 10.33 -1.86 1.49
C ASP A 33 10.73 -1.43 2.90
N LEU A 34 10.82 -0.12 3.12
CA LEU A 34 11.18 0.36 4.45
C LEU A 34 10.11 0.01 5.47
N LEU A 35 8.85 0.16 5.11
CA LEU A 35 7.77 -0.16 6.03
C LEU A 35 7.72 -1.66 6.31
N ARG A 36 8.03 -2.47 5.31
CA ARG A 36 8.06 -3.90 5.52
C ARG A 36 9.23 -4.28 6.41
N ASN A 37 10.36 -3.65 6.19
CA ASN A 37 11.54 -4.00 6.96
C ASN A 37 11.44 -3.60 8.42
N ASP A 38 10.74 -2.53 8.72
CA ASP A 38 10.62 -2.12 10.11
C ASP A 38 9.37 -2.71 10.78
N GLY A 39 8.64 -3.56 10.07
CA GLY A 39 7.50 -4.22 10.68
C GLY A 39 6.20 -3.46 10.66
N THR A 40 6.17 -2.30 10.04
CA THR A 40 4.94 -1.52 9.98
C THR A 40 3.93 -2.16 9.05
N LEU A 41 4.41 -2.69 7.92
CA LEU A 41 3.56 -3.42 7.00
C LEU A 41 3.95 -4.88 7.05
N ILE A 42 2.99 -5.74 7.27
CA ILE A 42 3.24 -7.15 7.41
C ILE A 42 2.78 -7.88 6.15
N PRO A 43 3.70 -8.40 5.39
CA PRO A 43 3.32 -9.08 4.17
C PRO A 43 2.84 -10.49 4.42
N VAL A 44 2.24 -11.08 3.39
CA VAL A 44 1.87 -12.48 3.44
C VAL A 44 2.62 -13.17 2.31
N GLY A 45 2.63 -14.47 2.34
CA GLY A 45 3.33 -15.25 1.34
C GLY A 45 4.68 -15.65 1.84
N SER A 46 5.46 -16.27 0.99
CA SER A 46 6.76 -16.75 1.42
C SER A 46 7.79 -16.45 0.36
N GLY A 47 9.02 -16.50 0.75
CA GLY A 47 10.12 -16.31 -0.14
C GLY A 47 10.21 -14.89 -0.63
N LYS A 48 10.62 -14.71 -1.84
CA LYS A 48 10.82 -13.39 -2.37
C LYS A 48 9.55 -12.78 -2.89
N ARG A 49 8.48 -13.54 -2.99
CA ARG A 49 7.29 -13.01 -3.58
C ARG A 49 6.29 -12.65 -2.53
N VAL A 50 6.62 -11.71 -1.70
CA VAL A 50 5.71 -11.28 -0.67
C VAL A 50 4.63 -10.43 -1.30
N LYS A 51 3.45 -10.50 -0.74
CA LYS A 51 2.32 -9.72 -1.17
C LYS A 51 1.69 -9.06 0.04
N PHE A 52 0.78 -8.15 -0.20
CA PHE A 52 0.10 -7.46 0.89
C PHE A 52 -1.40 -7.60 0.69
N THR A 53 -2.15 -7.74 1.75
CA THR A 53 -3.59 -7.82 1.64
C THR A 53 -4.17 -6.42 1.68
N LYS A 54 -5.34 -6.25 1.11
CA LYS A 54 -6.00 -4.96 1.16
C LYS A 54 -6.26 -4.58 2.61
N GLU A 55 -6.62 -5.54 3.42
CA GLU A 55 -6.89 -5.29 4.83
C GLU A 55 -5.66 -4.73 5.54
N GLU A 56 -4.50 -5.25 5.21
CA GLU A 56 -3.27 -4.77 5.84
C GLU A 56 -2.97 -3.35 5.38
N LEU A 57 -3.16 -3.06 4.11
CA LEU A 57 -2.91 -1.73 3.60
C LEU A 57 -3.89 -0.73 4.23
N ASP A 58 -5.14 -1.13 4.38
CA ASP A 58 -6.14 -0.28 5.00
C ASP A 58 -5.84 -0.08 6.48
N ARG A 59 -5.32 -1.11 7.16
CA ARG A 59 -4.95 -0.98 8.55
C ARG A 59 -3.84 0.06 8.70
N TYR A 60 -2.89 0.04 7.78
CA TYR A 60 -1.80 1.01 7.81
C TYR A 60 -2.35 2.42 7.64
N ILE A 61 -3.27 2.59 6.69
CA ILE A 61 -3.85 3.90 6.47
C ILE A 61 -4.57 4.38 7.73
N ALA A 62 -5.27 3.48 8.40
CA ALA A 62 -6.02 3.86 9.59
C ALA A 62 -5.12 4.25 10.74
N GLN A 63 -3.87 3.85 10.72
CA GLN A 63 -2.95 4.22 11.77
C GLN A 63 -2.31 5.56 11.56
N LEU A 64 -2.42 6.11 10.38
CA LEU A 64 -1.74 7.36 10.10
C LEU A 64 -2.38 8.48 10.89
N PRO A 65 -1.58 9.35 11.47
CA PRO A 65 -2.15 10.45 12.24
C PRO A 65 -2.85 11.41 11.30
N GLU A 66 -3.96 11.93 11.76
CA GLU A 66 -4.67 12.89 10.98
C GLU A 66 -3.96 14.19 11.01
N ARG A 67 -3.70 14.81 9.87
CA ARG A 67 -3.06 16.09 9.86
C ARG A 67 -4.06 17.12 9.98
N SER A 68 -4.02 17.84 11.01
CA SER A 68 -4.93 18.90 11.19
C SER A 68 -4.64 19.85 10.19
N ALA A 69 -5.52 20.48 9.76
CA ALA A 69 -5.37 21.45 8.83
C ALA A 69 -4.58 22.41 9.17
N SER A 70 -3.72 22.57 9.09
CA SER A 70 -2.98 23.65 9.51
C SER A 70 -2.55 24.34 8.45
#